data_e2c332ec7db4ebaf840f056bf99cfb5d
#
_entry.id   e2c332ec7db4ebaf840f056bf99cfb5d
#
_cell.length_a   1.000
_cell.length_b   1.000
_cell.length_c   1.000
_cell.angle_alpha   90.00
_cell.angle_beta   90.00
_cell.angle_gamma   90.00
#
_symmetry.space_group_name_H-M   'P 1'
#
loop_
_entity.id
_entity.type
_entity.pdbx_description
1 polymer ?
#
loop_
_entity_poly.entity_id
_entity_poly.type
_entity_poly.pdbx_seq_one_letter_code
_entity_poly.pdbx_strand_id
1 'polypeptide(L)'
;DEKIDVIIPVSSYDMNAFTEPEVKSKRLDNKMLIMDKEMHRTLHNKESCYHFLAGLGICTPEVLVDQIRFPLILKQKEGSGSKGIKIIETAEDLGYWKKKISEYLLMEYLEGKEYTVDCLFRDNGTCLGWNVRERMKMNGGGAVISQNSNLYNQKVSKVIEKLERTGKIRGPVNF
;
A
#
# COMPACT_ATOMS: atom_id res chain seq x y z
N ASP A 1 2.45 30.41 19.06
CA ASP A 1 2.80 29.98 17.69
C ASP A 1 3.94 28.98 17.78
N GLU A 2 3.62 27.71 17.69
CA GLU A 2 4.62 26.65 17.64
C GLU A 2 5.28 26.66 16.26
N LYS A 3 6.61 26.63 16.23
CA LYS A 3 7.37 26.52 14.98
C LYS A 3 7.39 25.06 14.55
N ILE A 4 6.57 24.71 13.55
CA ILE A 4 6.57 23.39 12.93
C ILE A 4 7.57 23.39 11.79
N ASP A 5 8.55 22.49 11.83
CA ASP A 5 9.58 22.36 10.79
C ASP A 5 9.16 21.35 9.72
N VAL A 6 8.50 20.25 10.11
CA VAL A 6 8.06 19.22 9.17
C VAL A 6 6.71 18.63 9.58
N ILE A 7 5.89 18.30 8.59
CA ILE A 7 4.62 17.60 8.74
C ILE A 7 4.74 16.28 8.01
N ILE A 8 4.51 15.17 8.72
CA ILE A 8 4.56 13.81 8.15
C ILE A 8 3.17 13.19 8.30
N PRO A 9 2.33 13.21 7.27
CA PRO A 9 1.04 12.54 7.29
C PRO A 9 1.23 11.02 7.33
N VAL A 10 0.52 10.36 8.22
CA VAL A 10 0.63 8.90 8.41
C VAL A 10 -0.66 8.15 8.11
N SER A 11 -1.73 8.85 7.78
CA SER A 11 -3.00 8.25 7.38
C SER A 11 -3.35 8.56 5.92
N SER A 12 -4.03 7.63 5.25
CA SER A 12 -4.52 7.84 3.87
C SER A 12 -5.49 9.00 3.78
N TYR A 13 -6.24 9.29 4.84
CA TYR A 13 -7.19 10.42 4.90
C TYR A 13 -6.45 11.75 4.92
N ASP A 14 -5.41 11.86 5.74
CA ASP A 14 -4.58 13.06 5.80
C ASP A 14 -3.86 13.29 4.47
N MET A 15 -3.31 12.22 3.88
CA MET A 15 -2.66 12.28 2.57
C MET A 15 -3.62 12.79 1.49
N ASN A 16 -4.87 12.31 1.46
CA ASN A 16 -5.89 12.79 0.53
C ASN A 16 -6.14 14.29 0.71
N ALA A 17 -6.33 14.74 1.96
CA ALA A 17 -6.57 16.14 2.26
C ALA A 17 -5.38 17.03 1.89
N PHE A 18 -4.18 16.63 2.23
CA PHE A 18 -2.96 17.42 1.98
C PHE A 18 -2.52 17.45 0.51
N THR A 19 -2.96 16.52 -0.31
CA THR A 19 -2.68 16.55 -1.76
C THR A 19 -3.63 17.45 -2.54
N GLU A 20 -4.67 18.01 -1.92
CA GLU A 20 -5.56 18.95 -2.58
C GLU A 20 -4.88 20.32 -2.81
N PRO A 21 -5.07 20.95 -4.00
CA PRO A 21 -4.40 22.22 -4.36
C PRO A 21 -4.64 23.35 -3.36
N GLU A 22 -5.84 23.40 -2.79
CA GLU A 22 -6.24 24.44 -1.83
C GLU A 22 -5.46 24.39 -0.51
N VAL A 23 -5.04 23.19 -0.11
CA VAL A 23 -4.22 22.98 1.08
C VAL A 23 -2.76 23.28 0.78
N LYS A 24 -2.28 22.88 -0.40
CA LYS A 24 -0.92 23.19 -0.89
C LYS A 24 -0.63 24.66 -0.93
N SER A 25 -1.60 25.51 -1.32
CA SER A 25 -1.43 26.97 -1.42
C SER A 25 -1.19 27.69 -0.10
N LYS A 26 -1.39 27.05 1.04
CA LYS A 26 -1.32 27.66 2.40
C LYS A 26 0.07 27.64 3.05
N ARG A 27 1.16 27.78 2.30
CA ARG A 27 2.56 27.81 2.80
C ARG A 27 3.02 26.55 3.55
N LEU A 28 2.37 25.41 3.33
CA LEU A 28 2.74 24.14 3.95
C LEU A 28 3.61 23.26 3.05
N ASP A 29 3.68 23.57 1.76
CA ASP A 29 4.35 22.74 0.75
C ASP A 29 5.80 22.39 1.09
N ASN A 30 6.56 23.34 1.61
CA ASN A 30 7.96 23.12 1.97
C ASN A 30 8.16 22.39 3.30
N LYS A 31 7.05 22.09 4.01
CA LYS A 31 7.08 21.46 5.33
C LYS A 31 6.44 20.06 5.32
N MET A 32 5.75 19.71 4.26
CA MET A 32 5.05 18.42 4.16
C MET A 32 5.89 17.39 3.41
N LEU A 33 6.18 16.29 4.09
CA LEU A 33 6.84 15.14 3.47
C LEU A 33 5.78 14.20 2.88
N ILE A 34 5.29 14.54 1.71
CA ILE A 34 4.27 13.79 0.98
C ILE A 34 4.66 13.63 -0.50
N MET A 35 4.17 12.57 -1.12
CA MET A 35 4.25 12.41 -2.57
C MET A 35 3.23 13.33 -3.28
N ASP A 36 3.39 13.52 -4.59
CA ASP A 36 2.42 14.26 -5.38
C ASP A 36 1.06 13.52 -5.46
N LYS A 37 0.01 14.27 -5.87
CA LYS A 37 -1.37 13.77 -5.91
C LYS A 37 -1.54 12.59 -6.85
N GLU A 38 -0.84 12.58 -7.98
CA GLU A 38 -0.93 11.50 -8.97
C GLU A 38 -0.32 10.21 -8.41
N MET A 39 0.89 10.29 -7.85
CA MET A 39 1.55 9.13 -7.25
C MET A 39 0.78 8.61 -6.04
N HIS A 40 0.25 9.51 -5.20
CA HIS A 40 -0.61 9.12 -4.08
C HIS A 40 -1.84 8.33 -4.56
N ARG A 41 -2.56 8.82 -5.59
CA ARG A 41 -3.71 8.11 -6.18
C ARG A 41 -3.31 6.75 -6.75
N THR A 42 -2.18 6.70 -7.45
CA THR A 42 -1.66 5.46 -8.02
C THR A 42 -1.42 4.41 -6.93
N LEU A 43 -0.81 4.79 -5.81
CA LEU A 43 -0.54 3.85 -4.73
C LEU A 43 -1.77 3.55 -3.86
N HIS A 44 -2.72 4.47 -3.77
CA HIS A 44 -3.94 4.29 -2.98
C HIS A 44 -4.92 3.31 -3.63
N ASN A 45 -5.04 3.34 -4.95
CA ASN A 45 -5.84 2.38 -5.71
C ASN A 45 -5.02 1.11 -5.96
N LYS A 46 -5.49 -0.03 -5.46
CA LYS A 46 -4.75 -1.30 -5.49
C LYS A 46 -4.45 -1.79 -6.92
N GLU A 47 -5.38 -1.61 -7.84
CA GLU A 47 -5.20 -2.00 -9.25
C GLU A 47 -4.06 -1.18 -9.89
N SER A 48 -4.14 0.14 -9.78
CA SER A 48 -3.10 1.04 -10.28
C SER A 48 -1.74 0.79 -9.61
N CYS A 49 -1.75 0.51 -8.29
CA CYS A 49 -0.57 0.18 -7.52
C CYS A 49 0.10 -1.09 -8.05
N TYR A 50 -0.66 -2.16 -8.31
CA TYR A 50 -0.09 -3.39 -8.87
C TYR A 50 0.46 -3.20 -10.27
N HIS A 51 -0.22 -2.45 -11.14
CA HIS A 51 0.31 -2.10 -12.46
C HIS A 51 1.61 -1.31 -12.37
N PHE A 52 1.67 -0.33 -11.47
CA PHE A 52 2.87 0.45 -11.22
C PHE A 52 4.04 -0.42 -10.75
N LEU A 53 3.81 -1.28 -9.76
CA LEU A 53 4.83 -2.20 -9.23
C LEU A 53 5.29 -3.22 -10.27
N ALA A 54 4.37 -3.79 -11.03
CA ALA A 54 4.68 -4.71 -12.12
C ALA A 54 5.53 -4.03 -13.21
N GLY A 55 5.24 -2.77 -13.53
CA GLY A 55 6.05 -1.94 -14.46
C GLY A 55 7.48 -1.73 -13.98
N LEU A 56 7.72 -1.78 -12.68
CA LEU A 56 9.07 -1.77 -12.08
C LEU A 56 9.71 -3.18 -12.00
N GLY A 57 9.01 -4.21 -12.49
CA GLY A 57 9.43 -5.61 -12.34
C GLY A 57 9.45 -6.07 -10.88
N ILE A 58 8.58 -5.52 -10.04
CA ILE A 58 8.32 -5.99 -8.67
C ILE A 58 7.19 -7.01 -8.76
N CYS A 59 7.43 -8.22 -8.21
CA CYS A 59 6.40 -9.25 -8.18
C CYS A 59 5.22 -8.80 -7.31
N THR A 60 4.03 -8.93 -7.88
CA THR A 60 2.76 -8.69 -7.19
C THR A 60 1.90 -9.95 -7.32
N PRO A 61 0.92 -10.14 -6.43
CA PRO A 61 -0.09 -11.18 -6.64
C PRO A 61 -0.78 -11.01 -8.00
N GLU A 62 -1.09 -12.13 -8.66
CA GLU A 62 -1.79 -12.13 -9.94
C GLU A 62 -3.21 -11.58 -9.79
N VAL A 63 -3.57 -10.61 -10.63
CA VAL A 63 -4.96 -10.14 -10.74
C VAL A 63 -5.70 -11.06 -11.70
N LEU A 64 -6.76 -11.71 -11.21
CA LEU A 64 -7.55 -12.69 -11.95
C LEU A 64 -8.67 -11.99 -12.73
N VAL A 65 -8.58 -11.98 -14.06
CA VAL A 65 -9.59 -11.37 -14.94
C VAL A 65 -10.44 -12.45 -15.59
N ASP A 66 -9.83 -13.33 -16.39
CA ASP A 66 -10.54 -14.32 -17.21
C ASP A 66 -10.47 -15.73 -16.64
N GLN A 67 -9.37 -16.07 -15.97
CA GLN A 67 -9.15 -17.40 -15.41
C GLN A 67 -9.35 -17.41 -13.90
N ILE A 68 -10.59 -17.65 -13.47
CA ILE A 68 -10.93 -17.73 -12.04
C ILE A 68 -10.47 -19.08 -11.48
N ARG A 69 -9.66 -19.00 -10.43
CA ARG A 69 -9.14 -20.15 -9.68
C ARG A 69 -9.44 -19.97 -8.20
N PHE A 70 -9.89 -21.03 -7.54
CA PHE A 70 -10.17 -21.02 -6.10
C PHE A 70 -9.10 -21.80 -5.32
N PRO A 71 -8.80 -21.38 -4.06
CA PRO A 71 -9.28 -20.17 -3.42
C PRO A 71 -8.70 -18.90 -4.05
N LEU A 72 -9.42 -17.79 -3.94
CA LEU A 72 -8.98 -16.47 -4.38
C LEU A 72 -9.29 -15.39 -3.35
N ILE A 73 -8.66 -14.22 -3.51
CA ILE A 73 -8.96 -13.03 -2.71
C ILE A 73 -9.86 -12.10 -3.52
N LEU A 74 -10.98 -11.68 -2.91
CA LEU A 74 -11.76 -10.54 -3.36
C LEU A 74 -11.49 -9.36 -2.43
N LYS A 75 -11.11 -8.21 -2.95
CA LYS A 75 -10.93 -6.99 -2.16
C LYS A 75 -11.34 -5.73 -2.91
N GLN A 76 -11.76 -4.70 -2.17
CA GLN A 76 -12.05 -3.39 -2.75
C GLN A 76 -10.78 -2.80 -3.36
N LYS A 77 -10.93 -2.11 -4.51
CA LYS A 77 -9.83 -1.40 -5.18
C LYS A 77 -9.25 -0.32 -4.27
N GLU A 78 -10.09 0.37 -3.53
CA GLU A 78 -9.70 1.40 -2.57
C GLU A 78 -10.10 1.03 -1.15
N GLY A 79 -9.44 1.60 -0.16
CA GLY A 79 -9.69 1.36 1.26
C GLY A 79 -8.46 0.85 2.01
N SER A 80 -8.52 0.94 3.33
CA SER A 80 -7.44 0.59 4.26
C SER A 80 -7.93 -0.36 5.36
N GLY A 81 -7.00 -0.92 6.13
CA GLY A 81 -7.30 -1.74 7.31
C GLY A 81 -7.95 -3.09 6.99
N SER A 82 -7.69 -3.66 5.81
CA SER A 82 -8.22 -4.96 5.34
C SER A 82 -9.76 -5.06 5.38
N LYS A 83 -10.46 -3.95 5.49
CA LYS A 83 -11.92 -3.92 5.37
C LYS A 83 -12.30 -4.32 3.95
N GLY A 84 -13.29 -5.21 3.82
CA GLY A 84 -13.75 -5.67 2.50
C GLY A 84 -12.86 -6.72 1.82
N ILE A 85 -11.88 -7.32 2.52
CA ILE A 85 -11.14 -8.47 2.02
C ILE A 85 -11.91 -9.75 2.35
N LYS A 86 -12.07 -10.61 1.34
CA LYS A 86 -12.72 -11.92 1.45
C LYS A 86 -11.88 -12.98 0.79
N ILE A 87 -11.68 -14.09 1.48
CA ILE A 87 -11.20 -15.33 0.87
C ILE A 87 -12.45 -15.99 0.27
N ILE A 88 -12.37 -16.32 -0.99
CA ILE A 88 -13.46 -16.91 -1.77
C ILE A 88 -13.05 -18.33 -2.16
N GLU A 89 -13.80 -19.30 -1.70
CA GLU A 89 -13.50 -20.72 -1.89
C GLU A 89 -14.30 -21.34 -3.03
N THR A 90 -15.46 -20.76 -3.37
CA THR A 90 -16.39 -21.30 -4.35
C THR A 90 -16.92 -20.24 -5.32
N ALA A 91 -17.47 -20.68 -6.44
CA ALA A 91 -18.17 -19.81 -7.38
C ALA A 91 -19.44 -19.18 -6.78
N GLU A 92 -20.11 -19.88 -5.85
CA GLU A 92 -21.29 -19.38 -5.17
C GLU A 92 -20.92 -18.21 -4.24
N ASP A 93 -19.86 -18.38 -3.43
CA ASP A 93 -19.31 -17.32 -2.59
C ASP A 93 -18.94 -16.09 -3.42
N LEU A 94 -18.29 -16.32 -4.57
CA LEU A 94 -17.93 -15.25 -5.48
C LEU A 94 -19.18 -14.50 -5.97
N GLY A 95 -20.21 -15.22 -6.36
CA GLY A 95 -21.49 -14.66 -6.79
C GLY A 95 -22.16 -13.82 -5.70
N TYR A 96 -22.09 -14.28 -4.45
CA TYR A 96 -22.62 -13.54 -3.30
C TYR A 96 -21.85 -12.24 -3.04
N TRP A 97 -20.52 -12.30 -2.96
CA TRP A 97 -19.70 -11.13 -2.60
C TRP A 97 -19.63 -10.08 -3.70
N LYS A 98 -19.66 -10.47 -4.98
CA LYS A 98 -19.77 -9.54 -6.11
C LYS A 98 -21.02 -8.64 -6.04
N LYS A 99 -22.09 -9.10 -5.46
CA LYS A 99 -23.32 -8.31 -5.25
C LYS A 99 -23.20 -7.33 -4.08
N LYS A 100 -22.27 -7.57 -3.14
CA LYS A 100 -22.12 -6.80 -1.90
C LYS A 100 -21.00 -5.76 -1.98
N ILE A 101 -20.00 -5.99 -2.79
CA ILE A 101 -18.81 -5.15 -2.91
C ILE A 101 -18.74 -4.65 -4.35
N SER A 102 -18.86 -3.35 -4.52
CA SER A 102 -18.58 -2.66 -5.78
C SER A 102 -17.08 -2.35 -5.87
N GLU A 103 -16.56 -2.11 -7.08
CA GLU A 103 -15.17 -1.73 -7.33
C GLU A 103 -14.16 -2.69 -6.63
N TYR A 104 -14.23 -3.96 -6.98
CA TYR A 104 -13.37 -5.01 -6.43
C TYR A 104 -12.27 -5.44 -7.40
N LEU A 105 -11.24 -6.07 -6.82
CA LEU A 105 -10.23 -6.87 -7.50
C LEU A 105 -10.38 -8.33 -7.07
N LEU A 106 -10.19 -9.23 -8.02
CA LEU A 106 -9.98 -10.65 -7.76
C LEU A 106 -8.49 -10.95 -7.92
N MET A 107 -7.93 -11.66 -6.96
CA MET A 107 -6.50 -11.95 -6.94
C MET A 107 -6.25 -13.38 -6.52
N GLU A 108 -5.11 -13.93 -6.92
CA GLU A 108 -4.67 -15.21 -6.38
C GLU A 108 -4.57 -15.17 -4.86
N TYR A 109 -4.94 -16.29 -4.23
CA TYR A 109 -4.72 -16.49 -2.81
C TYR A 109 -3.29 -17.01 -2.59
N LEU A 110 -2.51 -16.27 -1.83
CA LEU A 110 -1.17 -16.67 -1.43
C LEU A 110 -1.21 -17.14 0.02
N GLU A 111 -0.94 -18.41 0.22
CA GLU A 111 -0.82 -18.97 1.56
C GLU A 111 0.57 -18.66 2.14
N GLY A 112 0.63 -18.35 3.43
CA GLY A 112 1.90 -18.13 4.11
C GLY A 112 1.85 -17.07 5.19
N LYS A 113 3.03 -16.74 5.69
CA LYS A 113 3.21 -15.68 6.67
C LYS A 113 3.14 -14.32 5.99
N GLU A 114 2.50 -13.38 6.67
CA GLU A 114 2.43 -12.01 6.21
C GLU A 114 3.54 -11.15 6.83
N TYR A 115 4.12 -10.31 6.00
CA TYR A 115 5.12 -9.33 6.41
C TYR A 115 4.66 -7.93 6.00
N THR A 116 5.14 -6.96 6.73
CA THR A 116 4.95 -5.55 6.44
C THR A 116 6.33 -4.91 6.35
N VAL A 117 6.54 -4.08 5.36
CA VAL A 117 7.73 -3.26 5.23
C VAL A 117 7.35 -1.80 5.46
N ASP A 118 7.87 -1.23 6.53
CA ASP A 118 7.72 0.20 6.82
C ASP A 118 8.93 0.95 6.27
N CYS A 119 8.70 1.99 5.46
CA CYS A 119 9.74 2.77 4.81
C CYS A 119 9.51 4.25 5.04
N LEU A 120 10.58 5.02 5.05
CA LEU A 120 10.54 6.47 5.02
C LEU A 120 11.40 6.97 3.86
N PHE A 121 10.79 7.68 2.92
CA PHE A 121 11.48 8.28 1.78
C PHE A 121 11.61 9.79 1.98
N ARG A 122 12.79 10.32 1.64
CA ARG A 122 13.07 11.76 1.62
C ARG A 122 12.32 12.45 0.48
N ASP A 123 12.32 13.76 0.50
CA ASP A 123 11.72 14.58 -0.55
C ASP A 123 12.37 14.39 -1.93
N ASN A 124 13.63 14.02 -1.98
CA ASN A 124 14.34 13.67 -3.21
C ASN A 124 14.10 12.23 -3.70
N GLY A 125 13.22 11.46 -3.03
CA GLY A 125 12.88 10.08 -3.38
C GLY A 125 13.86 9.01 -2.87
N THR A 126 14.91 9.38 -2.13
CA THR A 126 15.82 8.38 -1.52
C THR A 126 15.24 7.82 -0.22
N CYS A 127 15.39 6.54 0.02
CA CYS A 127 14.93 5.90 1.25
C CYS A 127 15.87 6.29 2.42
N LEU A 128 15.30 6.86 3.47
CA LEU A 128 16.03 7.17 4.70
C LEU A 128 16.29 5.91 5.53
N GLY A 129 15.33 5.01 5.52
CA GLY A 129 15.39 3.75 6.24
C GLY A 129 14.13 2.92 6.05
N TRP A 130 14.24 1.64 6.33
CA TRP A 130 13.12 0.69 6.26
C TRP A 130 13.28 -0.42 7.30
N ASN A 131 12.18 -1.07 7.62
CA ASN A 131 12.14 -2.19 8.56
C ASN A 131 11.11 -3.24 8.10
N VAL A 132 11.47 -4.52 8.23
CA VAL A 132 10.58 -5.65 7.93
C VAL A 132 10.03 -6.20 9.23
N ARG A 133 8.71 -6.38 9.29
CA ARG A 133 8.02 -6.98 10.42
C ARG A 133 7.16 -8.16 9.98
N GLU A 134 7.31 -9.30 10.63
CA GLU A 134 6.34 -10.41 10.52
C GLU A 134 5.07 -10.05 11.30
N ARG A 135 3.91 -10.26 10.70
CA ARG A 135 2.59 -10.01 11.29
C ARG A 135 2.14 -11.25 12.06
N MET A 136 2.46 -11.31 13.34
CA MET A 136 2.25 -12.50 14.19
C MET A 136 0.77 -12.70 14.57
N LYS A 137 0.06 -11.62 14.86
CA LYS A 137 -1.36 -11.65 15.23
C LYS A 137 -2.10 -10.49 14.58
N MET A 138 -3.18 -10.83 13.89
CA MET A 138 -4.02 -9.88 13.19
C MET A 138 -5.33 -9.63 13.92
N ASN A 139 -5.85 -8.42 13.87
CA ASN A 139 -7.21 -8.07 14.28
C ASN A 139 -7.73 -6.97 13.35
N GLY A 140 -8.85 -7.24 12.67
CA GLY A 140 -9.48 -6.27 11.77
C GLY A 140 -8.57 -5.73 10.67
N GLY A 141 -7.59 -6.52 10.22
CA GLY A 141 -6.63 -6.15 9.16
C GLY A 141 -5.39 -5.41 9.64
N GLY A 142 -5.34 -5.00 10.89
CA GLY A 142 -4.12 -4.48 11.52
C GLY A 142 -3.33 -5.57 12.26
N ALA A 143 -2.01 -5.48 12.28
CA ALA A 143 -1.20 -6.34 13.11
C ALA A 143 -1.23 -5.84 14.57
N VAL A 144 -1.77 -6.67 15.47
CA VAL A 144 -1.76 -6.40 16.92
C VAL A 144 -0.42 -6.77 17.54
N ILE A 145 0.21 -7.84 17.03
CA ILE A 145 1.54 -8.28 17.42
C ILE A 145 2.36 -8.43 16.14
N SER A 146 3.51 -7.79 16.11
CA SER A 146 4.48 -7.95 15.04
C SER A 146 5.88 -8.11 15.62
N GLN A 147 6.75 -8.78 14.87
CA GLN A 147 8.14 -9.01 15.24
C GLN A 147 9.05 -8.59 14.09
N ASN A 148 10.14 -7.87 14.41
CA ASN A 148 11.15 -7.55 13.42
C ASN A 148 11.76 -8.81 12.82
N SER A 149 11.98 -8.79 11.51
CA SER A 149 12.53 -9.93 10.78
C SER A 149 13.58 -9.49 9.78
N ASN A 150 14.68 -10.23 9.72
CA ASN A 150 15.73 -10.02 8.72
C ASN A 150 15.63 -11.00 7.53
N LEU A 151 14.65 -11.90 7.55
CA LEU A 151 14.53 -13.02 6.59
C LEU A 151 14.50 -12.56 5.14
N TYR A 152 13.85 -11.44 4.87
CA TYR A 152 13.67 -10.94 3.51
C TYR A 152 14.45 -9.65 3.19
N ASN A 153 15.39 -9.25 4.03
CA ASN A 153 16.11 -7.98 3.87
C ASN A 153 16.73 -7.80 2.47
N GLN A 154 17.36 -8.86 1.92
CA GLN A 154 17.94 -8.77 0.57
C GLN A 154 16.89 -8.59 -0.54
N LYS A 155 15.71 -9.21 -0.43
CA LYS A 155 14.63 -9.03 -1.39
C LYS A 155 14.03 -7.64 -1.26
N VAL A 156 13.81 -7.19 -0.02
CA VAL A 156 13.25 -5.86 0.28
C VAL A 156 14.20 -4.76 -0.19
N SER A 157 15.50 -4.88 0.05
CA SER A 157 16.50 -3.91 -0.46
C SER A 157 16.37 -3.69 -1.97
N LYS A 158 16.24 -4.77 -2.76
CA LYS A 158 16.04 -4.68 -4.21
C LYS A 158 14.72 -3.98 -4.58
N VAL A 159 13.67 -4.17 -3.80
CA VAL A 159 12.39 -3.47 -4.00
C VAL A 159 12.58 -1.98 -3.73
N ILE A 160 13.21 -1.64 -2.60
CA ILE A 160 13.50 -0.26 -2.23
C ILE A 160 14.32 0.45 -3.32
N GLU A 161 15.40 -0.16 -3.82
CA GLU A 161 16.21 0.38 -4.92
C GLU A 161 15.37 0.70 -6.18
N LYS A 162 14.41 -0.19 -6.52
CA LYS A 162 13.50 0.04 -7.66
C LYS A 162 12.57 1.23 -7.41
N LEU A 163 12.05 1.35 -6.19
CA LEU A 163 11.20 2.48 -5.80
C LEU A 163 11.98 3.80 -5.81
N GLU A 164 13.21 3.83 -5.29
CA GLU A 164 14.10 5.01 -5.31
C GLU A 164 14.36 5.51 -6.72
N ARG A 165 14.62 4.60 -7.68
CA ARG A 165 14.88 4.95 -9.08
C ARG A 165 13.73 5.70 -9.74
N THR A 166 12.53 5.61 -9.23
CA THR A 166 11.40 6.39 -9.75
C THR A 166 11.51 7.88 -9.41
N GLY A 167 12.16 8.22 -8.30
CA GLY A 167 12.23 9.59 -7.76
C GLY A 167 10.85 10.15 -7.36
N LYS A 168 9.81 9.32 -7.32
CA LYS A 168 8.42 9.74 -7.11
C LYS A 168 7.88 9.42 -5.71
N ILE A 169 8.50 8.45 -5.02
CA ILE A 169 8.04 8.00 -3.70
C ILE A 169 8.61 8.94 -2.64
N ARG A 170 7.75 9.44 -1.76
CA ARG A 170 8.10 10.40 -0.69
C ARG A 170 7.28 10.14 0.56
N GLY A 171 7.84 10.46 1.72
CA GLY A 171 7.17 10.31 2.99
C GLY A 171 7.12 8.85 3.47
N PRO A 172 6.25 8.56 4.46
CA PRO A 172 6.07 7.21 4.97
C PRO A 172 5.31 6.34 3.98
N VAL A 173 5.83 5.15 3.72
CA VAL A 173 5.21 4.13 2.86
C VAL A 173 5.24 2.80 3.58
N ASN A 174 4.14 2.05 3.47
CA ASN A 174 3.98 0.73 4.05
C ASN A 174 3.47 -0.24 2.97
N PHE A 175 4.11 -1.40 2.83
CA PHE A 175 3.71 -2.44 1.88
C PHE A 175 3.97 -3.86 2.41
#